data_3f61d523fc0366ffadacb29da63a36f1
#
_entry.id   3f61d523fc0366ffadacb29da63a36f1
#
_cell.length_a   1.000
_cell.length_b   1.000
_cell.length_c   1.000
_cell.angle_alpha   90.00
_cell.angle_beta   90.00
_cell.angle_gamma   90.00
#
_symmetry.space_group_name_H-M   'P 1'
#
loop_
_entity.id
_entity.type
_entity.pdbx_description
1 polymer ?
#
loop_
_entity_poly.entity_id
_entity_poly.type
_entity_poly.pdbx_seq_one_letter_code
_entity_poly.pdbx_strand_id
1 'polypeptide(L)'
;MEGPGPEVRHISVTRVGFTMRGMTRRLHSICLCLTISMVSYSPPIGAQKPVEARKSTLKKRVPPADPTKYRSVRDARDWQNPYLVVHANGIDALPTNAATWAPRMSPAEVVGYLETLPSIAWPYGFVVAVQESGVRGPGDDAQIRKNREELQRLLTEAGVKLELWPPA
;
A
#
# COMPACT_ATOMS: atom_id res chain seq x y z
N MET A 1 18.42 -45.11 -27.61
CA MET A 1 19.05 -43.77 -27.57
C MET A 1 18.50 -43.09 -26.32
N GLU A 2 19.22 -43.24 -25.22
CA GLU A 2 18.89 -42.64 -23.96
C GLU A 2 19.56 -41.26 -23.87
N GLY A 3 18.79 -40.21 -23.62
CA GLY A 3 19.27 -38.86 -23.41
C GLY A 3 19.66 -38.63 -21.94
N PRO A 4 20.69 -37.82 -21.64
CA PRO A 4 21.16 -37.59 -20.26
C PRO A 4 20.18 -36.73 -19.48
N GLY A 5 19.91 -37.17 -18.25
CA GLY A 5 19.06 -36.48 -17.27
C GLY A 5 19.68 -35.20 -16.71
N PRO A 6 18.86 -34.30 -16.13
CA PRO A 6 19.33 -33.02 -15.62
C PRO A 6 20.13 -33.16 -14.32
N GLU A 7 21.29 -32.55 -14.32
CA GLU A 7 22.24 -32.45 -13.19
C GLU A 7 21.69 -31.49 -12.11
N VAL A 8 21.43 -32.05 -10.93
CA VAL A 8 21.01 -31.27 -9.76
C VAL A 8 22.22 -30.63 -9.10
N ARG A 9 22.41 -29.33 -9.23
CA ARG A 9 23.46 -28.58 -8.52
C ARG A 9 23.04 -28.28 -7.09
N HIS A 10 23.70 -28.91 -6.14
CA HIS A 10 23.62 -28.58 -4.73
C HIS A 10 24.27 -27.23 -4.44
N ILE A 11 23.49 -26.26 -3.98
CA ILE A 11 23.99 -24.97 -3.49
C ILE A 11 24.27 -25.13 -1.98
N SER A 12 25.56 -25.12 -1.64
CA SER A 12 26.02 -25.11 -0.24
C SER A 12 25.83 -23.73 0.37
N VAL A 13 24.96 -23.65 1.39
CA VAL A 13 24.78 -22.44 2.19
C VAL A 13 25.85 -22.38 3.28
N THR A 14 26.82 -21.50 3.12
CA THR A 14 27.87 -21.22 4.11
C THR A 14 27.29 -20.38 5.25
N ARG A 15 27.24 -21.00 6.44
CA ARG A 15 26.79 -20.38 7.68
C ARG A 15 27.91 -19.51 8.25
N VAL A 16 27.77 -18.18 8.15
CA VAL A 16 28.68 -17.23 8.80
C VAL A 16 28.32 -17.11 10.28
N GLY A 17 29.17 -17.69 11.11
CA GLY A 17 29.07 -17.56 12.57
C GLY A 17 29.61 -16.22 13.05
N PHE A 18 28.78 -15.42 13.71
CA PHE A 18 29.20 -14.16 14.32
C PHE A 18 29.47 -14.39 15.82
N THR A 19 30.74 -14.40 16.18
CA THR A 19 31.23 -14.55 17.56
C THR A 19 31.29 -13.18 18.23
N MET A 20 30.40 -12.94 19.19
CA MET A 20 30.51 -11.78 20.09
C MET A 20 31.55 -12.10 21.19
N ARG A 21 32.68 -11.43 21.12
CA ARG A 21 33.68 -11.37 22.23
C ARG A 21 33.35 -10.19 23.13
N GLY A 22 33.16 -10.51 24.41
CA GLY A 22 32.89 -9.58 25.47
C GLY A 22 33.99 -8.55 25.68
N MET A 23 33.58 -7.35 26.09
CA MET A 23 34.50 -6.36 26.66
C MET A 23 33.85 -5.71 27.88
N THR A 24 34.18 -6.31 29.02
CA THR A 24 33.99 -5.70 30.34
C THR A 24 35.00 -4.57 30.55
N ARG A 25 34.54 -3.34 30.76
CA ARG A 25 35.36 -2.29 31.39
C ARG A 25 34.52 -1.41 32.32
N ARG A 26 34.69 -1.67 33.62
CA ARG A 26 34.93 -0.81 34.78
C ARG A 26 34.16 0.52 34.89
N LEU A 27 33.41 0.54 35.97
CA LEU A 27 32.88 1.64 36.74
C LEU A 27 33.81 2.86 36.82
N HIS A 28 33.29 4.05 36.58
CA HIS A 28 33.60 5.25 37.34
C HIS A 28 32.31 6.03 37.60
N SER A 29 31.99 6.06 38.90
CA SER A 29 30.94 6.84 39.51
C SER A 29 31.29 8.33 39.39
N ILE A 30 30.52 9.09 38.64
CA ILE A 30 30.48 10.56 38.82
C ILE A 30 29.00 10.93 38.84
N CYS A 31 28.56 11.20 40.07
CA CYS A 31 27.27 11.78 40.40
C CYS A 31 27.26 13.24 39.98
N LEU A 32 26.70 13.56 38.85
CA LEU A 32 26.44 14.95 38.45
C LEU A 32 24.91 15.10 38.30
N CYS A 33 24.30 15.67 39.34
CA CYS A 33 22.91 16.07 39.35
C CYS A 33 22.69 17.17 38.30
N LEU A 34 22.31 16.78 37.09
CA LEU A 34 21.74 17.66 36.09
C LEU A 34 20.22 17.52 36.14
N THR A 35 19.57 18.48 36.79
CA THR A 35 18.12 18.66 36.69
C THR A 35 17.79 19.05 35.25
N ILE A 36 17.50 18.02 34.44
CA ILE A 36 16.97 18.25 33.10
C ILE A 36 15.49 18.60 33.26
N SER A 37 15.18 19.90 33.17
CA SER A 37 13.82 20.38 32.97
C SER A 37 13.31 19.75 31.67
N MET A 38 12.50 18.71 31.80
CA MET A 38 11.74 18.15 30.68
C MET A 38 10.71 19.17 30.23
N VAL A 39 11.11 20.07 29.33
CA VAL A 39 10.15 20.78 28.49
C VAL A 39 9.46 19.73 27.66
N SER A 40 8.24 19.38 28.06
CA SER A 40 7.36 18.51 27.27
C SER A 40 7.07 19.22 25.96
N TYR A 41 7.89 18.94 24.95
CA TYR A 41 7.62 19.38 23.59
C TYR A 41 6.49 18.48 23.07
N SER A 42 5.24 18.89 23.30
CA SER A 42 4.10 18.33 22.58
C SER A 42 4.26 18.79 21.13
N PRO A 43 4.53 17.89 20.18
CA PRO A 43 4.51 18.29 18.76
C PRO A 43 3.11 18.84 18.48
N PRO A 44 2.99 19.96 17.73
CA PRO A 44 1.68 20.42 17.30
C PRO A 44 1.02 19.25 16.57
N ILE A 45 -0.13 18.78 17.09
CA ILE A 45 -1.00 17.84 16.41
C ILE A 45 -1.27 18.50 15.07
N GLY A 46 -0.58 18.02 14.03
CA GLY A 46 -0.75 18.52 12.68
C GLY A 46 -2.23 18.47 12.36
N ALA A 47 -2.84 19.62 12.22
CA ALA A 47 -4.24 19.76 11.87
C ALA A 47 -4.48 18.92 10.61
N GLN A 48 -5.04 17.72 10.80
CA GLN A 48 -5.52 16.90 9.69
C GLN A 48 -6.55 17.76 8.97
N LYS A 49 -6.21 18.21 7.76
CA LYS A 49 -7.15 18.93 6.91
C LYS A 49 -8.44 18.11 6.84
N PRO A 50 -9.59 18.73 7.12
CA PRO A 50 -10.88 18.02 7.12
C PRO A 50 -11.04 17.24 5.81
N VAL A 51 -11.56 16.02 5.90
CA VAL A 51 -11.82 15.12 4.75
C VAL A 51 -12.63 15.80 3.65
N GLU A 52 -13.48 16.74 4.01
CA GLU A 52 -14.26 17.54 3.05
C GLU A 52 -13.43 18.44 2.13
N ALA A 53 -12.30 18.97 2.61
CA ALA A 53 -11.41 19.77 1.75
C ALA A 53 -10.71 18.88 0.69
N ARG A 54 -10.52 17.60 0.98
CA ARG A 54 -9.96 16.62 0.02
C ARG A 54 -10.94 16.25 -1.09
N LYS A 55 -12.25 16.10 -0.78
CA LYS A 55 -13.31 15.85 -1.78
C LYS A 55 -13.29 16.86 -2.95
N SER A 56 -12.96 18.10 -2.66
CA SER A 56 -13.06 19.16 -3.67
C SER A 56 -11.92 19.15 -4.68
N THR A 57 -10.75 18.64 -4.33
CA THR A 57 -9.55 18.74 -5.17
C THR A 57 -9.53 17.70 -6.30
N LEU A 58 -9.87 16.45 -5.99
CA LEU A 58 -9.96 15.37 -6.99
C LEU A 58 -11.10 15.61 -8.00
N LYS A 59 -12.29 15.96 -7.53
CA LYS A 59 -13.45 16.22 -8.38
C LYS A 59 -13.25 17.37 -9.37
N LYS A 60 -12.37 18.33 -9.08
CA LYS A 60 -12.06 19.44 -9.99
C LYS A 60 -11.12 19.03 -11.13
N ARG A 61 -10.31 17.98 -10.95
CA ARG A 61 -9.28 17.60 -11.92
C ARG A 61 -9.65 16.39 -12.77
N VAL A 62 -10.54 15.54 -12.27
CA VAL A 62 -10.91 14.28 -12.91
C VAL A 62 -12.40 14.30 -13.25
N PRO A 63 -12.79 13.99 -14.48
CA PRO A 63 -14.21 13.95 -14.88
C PRO A 63 -14.94 12.82 -14.13
N PRO A 64 -16.27 12.88 -14.02
CA PRO A 64 -17.08 11.79 -13.49
C PRO A 64 -16.79 10.48 -14.21
N ALA A 65 -16.97 9.36 -13.51
CA ALA A 65 -16.81 8.02 -14.08
C ALA A 65 -17.75 7.80 -15.26
N ASP A 66 -17.21 7.37 -16.39
CA ASP A 66 -17.97 7.05 -17.60
C ASP A 66 -18.04 5.54 -17.82
N PRO A 67 -19.14 4.88 -17.41
CA PRO A 67 -19.29 3.43 -17.54
C PRO A 67 -19.23 2.92 -18.99
N THR A 68 -19.49 3.73 -19.97
CA THR A 68 -19.47 3.30 -21.38
C THR A 68 -18.06 2.92 -21.82
N LYS A 69 -17.04 3.53 -21.21
CA LYS A 69 -15.64 3.31 -21.53
C LYS A 69 -15.04 2.04 -20.93
N TYR A 70 -15.62 1.50 -19.85
CA TYR A 70 -14.99 0.37 -19.12
C TYR A 70 -15.92 -0.84 -18.88
N ARG A 71 -17.22 -0.75 -19.16
CA ARG A 71 -18.15 -1.90 -18.97
C ARG A 71 -17.77 -3.17 -19.72
N SER A 72 -17.05 -3.04 -20.85
CA SER A 72 -16.57 -4.16 -21.66
C SER A 72 -15.23 -4.73 -21.17
N VAL A 73 -14.52 -4.02 -20.32
CA VAL A 73 -13.23 -4.47 -19.76
C VAL A 73 -13.47 -5.63 -18.80
N ARG A 74 -12.80 -6.77 -19.05
CA ARG A 74 -12.94 -8.01 -18.26
C ARG A 74 -11.60 -8.50 -17.71
N ASP A 75 -10.49 -7.95 -18.19
CA ASP A 75 -9.14 -8.31 -17.78
C ASP A 75 -8.47 -7.09 -17.11
N ALA A 76 -7.78 -7.35 -16.00
CA ALA A 76 -7.03 -6.32 -15.29
C ALA A 76 -5.92 -5.69 -16.17
N ARG A 77 -5.42 -6.42 -17.16
CA ARG A 77 -4.41 -5.93 -18.11
C ARG A 77 -4.94 -4.84 -19.04
N ASP A 78 -6.24 -4.88 -19.31
CA ASP A 78 -6.91 -3.91 -20.19
C ASP A 78 -7.48 -2.72 -19.40
N TRP A 79 -7.41 -2.80 -18.07
CA TRP A 79 -7.87 -1.72 -17.19
C TRP A 79 -6.89 -0.55 -17.22
N GLN A 80 -7.39 0.64 -17.57
CA GLN A 80 -6.55 1.81 -17.78
C GLN A 80 -6.59 2.87 -16.66
N ASN A 81 -7.45 2.71 -15.68
CA ASN A 81 -7.50 3.55 -14.48
C ASN A 81 -6.67 2.93 -13.35
N PRO A 82 -6.47 3.62 -12.22
CA PRO A 82 -5.80 3.02 -11.08
C PRO A 82 -6.45 1.72 -10.65
N TYR A 83 -5.62 0.71 -10.38
CA TYR A 83 -6.01 -0.64 -9.99
C TYR A 83 -5.43 -0.95 -8.61
N LEU A 84 -6.27 -1.40 -7.70
CA LEU A 84 -5.93 -1.62 -6.29
C LEU A 84 -6.08 -3.11 -5.95
N VAL A 85 -5.06 -3.69 -5.31
CA VAL A 85 -5.12 -5.06 -4.78
C VAL A 85 -5.05 -5.02 -3.26
N VAL A 86 -6.08 -5.56 -2.62
CA VAL A 86 -6.22 -5.59 -1.15
C VAL A 86 -5.59 -6.85 -0.59
N HIS A 87 -4.62 -6.70 0.28
CA HIS A 87 -3.94 -7.76 1.03
C HIS A 87 -4.23 -7.64 2.52
N ALA A 88 -3.89 -8.67 3.30
CA ALA A 88 -4.01 -8.63 4.76
C ALA A 88 -3.12 -7.53 5.38
N ASN A 89 -1.94 -7.28 4.81
CA ASN A 89 -0.96 -6.32 5.32
C ASN A 89 -0.95 -4.99 4.58
N GLY A 90 -2.01 -4.66 3.82
CA GLY A 90 -2.13 -3.37 3.14
C GLY A 90 -2.68 -3.48 1.72
N ILE A 91 -2.46 -2.44 0.94
CA ILE A 91 -3.00 -2.27 -0.41
C ILE A 91 -1.86 -1.94 -1.37
N ASP A 92 -1.79 -2.70 -2.45
CA ASP A 92 -0.93 -2.40 -3.58
C ASP A 92 -1.74 -1.59 -4.61
N ALA A 93 -1.13 -0.56 -5.18
CA ALA A 93 -1.73 0.25 -6.23
C ALA A 93 -0.89 0.21 -7.50
N LEU A 94 -1.53 -0.07 -8.61
CA LEU A 94 -0.95 0.05 -9.94
C LEU A 94 -1.57 1.28 -10.60
N PRO A 95 -0.83 2.38 -10.76
CA PRO A 95 -1.30 3.51 -11.53
C PRO A 95 -1.34 3.14 -13.01
N THR A 96 -2.24 3.76 -13.74
CA THR A 96 -2.39 3.56 -15.18
C THR A 96 -1.06 3.68 -15.90
N ASN A 97 -0.77 2.74 -16.79
CA ASN A 97 0.42 2.72 -17.65
C ASN A 97 1.77 2.69 -16.89
N ALA A 98 1.75 2.47 -15.58
CA ALA A 98 2.98 2.25 -14.83
C ALA A 98 3.42 0.79 -14.95
N ALA A 99 4.70 0.58 -15.23
CA ALA A 99 5.31 -0.75 -15.20
C ALA A 99 5.54 -1.26 -13.76
N THR A 100 5.30 -0.41 -12.77
CA THR A 100 5.70 -0.69 -11.38
C THR A 100 4.56 -0.36 -10.43
N TRP A 101 4.31 -1.28 -9.50
CA TRP A 101 3.41 -1.08 -8.37
C TRP A 101 3.94 0.02 -7.44
N ALA A 102 3.03 0.80 -6.88
CA ALA A 102 3.37 1.70 -5.79
C ALA A 102 3.77 0.89 -4.55
N PRO A 103 4.56 1.48 -3.63
CA PRO A 103 4.82 0.86 -2.34
C PRO A 103 3.51 0.50 -1.64
N ARG A 104 3.48 -0.65 -0.96
CA ARG A 104 2.31 -1.08 -0.20
C ARG A 104 1.95 -0.06 0.87
N MET A 105 0.68 0.29 0.97
CA MET A 105 0.18 1.34 1.83
C MET A 105 -1.05 0.89 2.64
N SER A 106 -1.36 1.58 3.71
CA SER A 106 -2.60 1.38 4.46
C SER A 106 -3.82 1.91 3.67
N PRO A 107 -5.06 1.46 3.99
CA PRO A 107 -6.26 2.02 3.36
C PRO A 107 -6.35 3.55 3.45
N ALA A 108 -5.90 4.14 4.56
CA ALA A 108 -5.95 5.59 4.77
C ALA A 108 -5.00 6.38 3.85
N GLU A 109 -3.88 5.78 3.45
CA GLU A 109 -2.88 6.41 2.58
C GLU A 109 -3.30 6.37 1.11
N VAL A 110 -4.15 5.40 0.70
CA VAL A 110 -4.57 5.23 -0.70
C VAL A 110 -5.21 6.49 -1.27
N VAL A 111 -6.11 7.14 -0.52
CA VAL A 111 -6.78 8.36 -1.00
C VAL A 111 -5.78 9.47 -1.29
N GLY A 112 -4.83 9.69 -0.36
CA GLY A 112 -3.75 10.65 -0.55
C GLY A 112 -2.87 10.32 -1.77
N TYR A 113 -2.56 9.04 -1.97
CA TYR A 113 -1.81 8.58 -3.13
C TYR A 113 -2.58 8.85 -4.45
N LEU A 114 -3.86 8.52 -4.51
CA LEU A 114 -4.69 8.77 -5.69
C LEU A 114 -4.77 10.27 -6.04
N GLU A 115 -4.70 11.15 -5.03
CA GLU A 115 -4.64 12.60 -5.22
C GLU A 115 -3.37 13.08 -5.92
N THR A 116 -2.27 12.34 -5.81
CA THR A 116 -1.01 12.68 -6.48
C THR A 116 -1.00 12.32 -7.96
N LEU A 117 -1.90 11.42 -8.39
CA LEU A 117 -1.92 10.95 -9.77
C LEU A 117 -2.35 12.06 -10.75
N PRO A 118 -1.68 12.16 -11.91
CA PRO A 118 -2.05 13.12 -12.94
C PRO A 118 -3.41 12.77 -13.56
N SER A 119 -4.07 13.76 -14.16
CA SER A 119 -5.39 13.55 -14.81
C SER A 119 -5.36 12.51 -15.93
N ILE A 120 -4.24 12.34 -16.61
CA ILE A 120 -4.05 11.30 -17.63
C ILE A 120 -4.17 9.87 -17.08
N ALA A 121 -3.99 9.68 -15.78
CA ALA A 121 -4.18 8.37 -15.12
C ALA A 121 -5.67 7.97 -14.97
N TRP A 122 -6.60 8.80 -15.46
CA TRP A 122 -8.04 8.64 -15.26
C TRP A 122 -8.84 8.64 -16.57
N PRO A 123 -8.47 7.83 -17.60
CA PRO A 123 -9.16 7.83 -18.90
C PRO A 123 -10.64 7.45 -18.80
N TYR A 124 -11.04 6.66 -17.81
CA TYR A 124 -12.44 6.29 -17.57
C TYR A 124 -13.18 7.26 -16.62
N GLY A 125 -12.51 8.36 -16.21
CA GLY A 125 -13.02 9.25 -15.17
C GLY A 125 -12.78 8.70 -13.77
N PHE A 126 -13.51 9.21 -12.79
CA PHE A 126 -13.25 9.03 -11.36
C PHE A 126 -13.74 7.67 -10.83
N VAL A 127 -13.09 6.59 -11.30
CA VAL A 127 -13.35 5.20 -10.95
C VAL A 127 -12.05 4.43 -10.75
N VAL A 128 -12.00 3.54 -9.78
CA VAL A 128 -10.88 2.62 -9.53
C VAL A 128 -11.38 1.19 -9.55
N ALA A 129 -10.57 0.26 -10.05
CA ALA A 129 -10.82 -1.17 -9.86
C ALA A 129 -10.21 -1.63 -8.55
N VAL A 130 -10.92 -2.48 -7.83
CA VAL A 130 -10.50 -3.06 -6.56
C VAL A 130 -10.65 -4.57 -6.63
N GLN A 131 -9.58 -5.29 -6.34
CA GLN A 131 -9.53 -6.74 -6.28
C GLN A 131 -8.95 -7.20 -4.96
N GLU A 132 -9.43 -8.33 -4.43
CA GLU A 132 -8.78 -8.99 -3.29
C GLU A 132 -7.64 -9.88 -3.78
N SER A 133 -6.56 -9.93 -3.01
CA SER A 133 -5.44 -10.83 -3.28
C SER A 133 -5.89 -12.29 -3.23
N GLY A 134 -5.51 -13.07 -4.24
CA GLY A 134 -5.68 -14.52 -4.26
C GLY A 134 -4.64 -15.25 -3.39
N VAL A 135 -3.51 -14.61 -3.08
CA VAL A 135 -2.49 -15.17 -2.18
C VAL A 135 -2.90 -14.88 -0.75
N ARG A 136 -3.24 -15.92 0.00
CA ARG A 136 -3.78 -15.84 1.36
C ARG A 136 -3.08 -16.80 2.29
N GLY A 137 -2.70 -16.31 3.48
CA GLY A 137 -2.25 -17.12 4.59
C GLY A 137 -3.40 -17.45 5.57
N PRO A 138 -3.15 -18.30 6.56
CA PRO A 138 -4.10 -18.58 7.63
C PRO A 138 -4.50 -17.29 8.35
N GLY A 139 -5.80 -16.99 8.39
CA GLY A 139 -6.34 -15.80 9.07
C GLY A 139 -6.37 -14.50 8.25
N ASP A 140 -5.83 -14.48 7.05
CA ASP A 140 -5.77 -13.29 6.20
C ASP A 140 -7.16 -12.79 5.76
N ASP A 141 -8.13 -13.69 5.58
CA ASP A 141 -9.47 -13.34 5.08
C ASP A 141 -10.18 -12.26 5.92
N ALA A 142 -10.07 -12.33 7.24
CA ALA A 142 -10.70 -11.34 8.12
C ALA A 142 -10.03 -9.97 7.96
N GLN A 143 -8.71 -9.94 7.84
CA GLN A 143 -7.96 -8.69 7.68
C GLN A 143 -8.13 -8.09 6.27
N ILE A 144 -8.13 -8.92 5.22
CA ILE A 144 -8.43 -8.49 3.84
C ILE A 144 -9.82 -7.85 3.79
N ARG A 145 -10.83 -8.50 4.38
CA ARG A 145 -12.19 -7.95 4.44
C ARG A 145 -12.22 -6.60 5.13
N LYS A 146 -11.59 -6.49 6.31
CA LYS A 146 -11.49 -5.23 7.06
C LYS A 146 -10.82 -4.12 6.24
N ASN A 147 -9.69 -4.43 5.60
CA ASN A 147 -8.98 -3.46 4.77
C ASN A 147 -9.84 -3.03 3.56
N ARG A 148 -10.56 -3.97 2.94
CA ARG A 148 -11.47 -3.66 1.82
C ARG A 148 -12.62 -2.76 2.26
N GLU A 149 -13.27 -3.08 3.38
CA GLU A 149 -14.39 -2.28 3.90
C GLU A 149 -13.95 -0.85 4.24
N GLU A 150 -12.80 -0.70 4.89
CA GLU A 150 -12.23 0.61 5.19
C GLU A 150 -11.85 1.38 3.93
N LEU A 151 -11.19 0.72 2.97
CA LEU A 151 -10.88 1.30 1.67
C LEU A 151 -12.14 1.77 0.94
N GLN A 152 -13.17 0.93 0.89
CA GLN A 152 -14.44 1.26 0.25
C GLN A 152 -15.10 2.47 0.90
N ARG A 153 -15.11 2.54 2.22
CA ARG A 153 -15.63 3.70 2.97
C ARG A 153 -14.88 4.98 2.58
N LEU A 154 -13.55 4.96 2.63
CA LEU A 154 -12.70 6.12 2.34
C LEU A 154 -12.83 6.60 0.89
N LEU A 155 -12.85 5.67 -0.08
CA LEU A 155 -13.02 6.01 -1.49
C LEU A 155 -14.42 6.58 -1.77
N THR A 156 -15.46 6.03 -1.12
CA THR A 156 -16.83 6.55 -1.25
C THR A 156 -16.92 7.97 -0.68
N GLU A 157 -16.32 8.23 0.47
CA GLU A 157 -16.24 9.57 1.07
C GLU A 157 -15.49 10.56 0.17
N ALA A 158 -14.41 10.11 -0.48
CA ALA A 158 -13.68 10.87 -1.49
C ALA A 158 -14.49 11.07 -2.79
N GLY A 159 -15.59 10.34 -2.97
CA GLY A 159 -16.46 10.37 -4.16
C GLY A 159 -15.88 9.58 -5.34
N VAL A 160 -14.93 8.69 -5.11
CA VAL A 160 -14.39 7.77 -6.11
C VAL A 160 -15.38 6.61 -6.30
N LYS A 161 -15.71 6.29 -7.54
CA LYS A 161 -16.48 5.09 -7.86
C LYS A 161 -15.59 3.85 -7.76
N LEU A 162 -16.14 2.78 -7.21
CA LEU A 162 -15.45 1.48 -7.15
C LEU A 162 -16.04 0.53 -8.19
N GLU A 163 -15.15 -0.20 -8.85
CA GLU A 163 -15.48 -1.37 -9.66
C GLU A 163 -14.85 -2.59 -8.98
N LEU A 164 -15.68 -3.43 -8.37
CA LEU A 164 -15.20 -4.61 -7.64
C LEU A 164 -14.96 -5.76 -8.62
N TRP A 165 -13.76 -6.31 -8.56
CA TRP A 165 -13.37 -7.44 -9.39
C TRP A 165 -13.28 -8.72 -8.55
N PRO A 166 -13.53 -9.90 -9.17
CA PRO A 166 -13.39 -11.16 -8.45
C PRO A 166 -11.94 -11.33 -7.95
N PRO A 167 -11.72 -12.10 -6.88
CA PRO A 167 -10.38 -12.42 -6.39
C PRO A 167 -9.51 -13.04 -7.49
N ALA A 168 -8.20 -12.70 -7.48
CA ALA A 168 -7.23 -13.20 -8.45
C ALA A 168 -6.88 -14.67 -8.22
#